data_4ce89fa99d9d1f9f87a930cbce0e0a81
#
_entry.id   4ce89fa99d9d1f9f87a930cbce0e0a81
#
_cell.length_a   1.000
_cell.length_b   1.000
_cell.length_c   1.000
_cell.angle_alpha   90.00
_cell.angle_beta   90.00
_cell.angle_gamma   90.00
#
_symmetry.space_group_name_H-M   'P 1'
#
loop_
_entity.id
_entity.type
_entity.pdbx_description
1 polymer ?
#
loop_
_entity_poly.entity_id
_entity_poly.type
_entity_poly.pdbx_seq_one_letter_code
_entity_poly.pdbx_strand_id
1 'polypeptide(L)'
;MLYNYFKIAIRNLIKHKSFSFINILGLALAMSACMAIIMLVADQMELDRFNTGANRIYRINTLPTFYDNGNTFPGTETATTTLPLSEELKLNHTGIENSVRLMRGFGNAWLELEPNYDVNIPVSGFFADPEVFDLFQYELEFGDTQQALLAPYSVVITKA
;
A
#
# COMPACT_ATOMS: atom_id res chain seq x y z
N MET A 1 -35.99 40.28 7.53
CA MET A 1 -36.66 39.04 7.97
C MET A 1 -35.69 38.03 8.55
N LEU A 2 -34.57 37.70 7.90
CA LEU A 2 -33.57 36.75 8.39
C LEU A 2 -33.04 37.00 9.81
N TYR A 3 -32.79 38.26 10.14
CA TYR A 3 -32.34 38.66 11.49
C TYR A 3 -33.30 38.25 12.61
N ASN A 4 -34.61 38.37 12.38
CA ASN A 4 -35.61 37.99 13.38
C ASN A 4 -35.68 36.48 13.58
N TYR A 5 -35.56 35.70 12.49
CA TYR A 5 -35.50 34.24 12.57
C TYR A 5 -34.27 33.76 13.33
N PHE A 6 -33.11 34.38 13.10
CA PHE A 6 -31.89 34.06 13.83
C PHE A 6 -31.99 34.35 15.31
N LYS A 7 -32.57 35.50 15.68
CA LYS A 7 -32.81 35.88 17.08
C LYS A 7 -33.78 34.93 17.80
N ILE A 8 -34.83 34.49 17.12
CA ILE A 8 -35.78 33.51 17.66
C ILE A 8 -35.10 32.15 17.82
N ALA A 9 -34.30 31.71 16.87
CA ALA A 9 -33.57 30.44 16.92
C ALA A 9 -32.60 30.40 18.12
N ILE A 10 -31.78 31.43 18.31
CA ILE A 10 -30.87 31.52 19.46
C ILE A 10 -31.64 31.51 20.79
N ARG A 11 -32.75 32.27 20.89
CA ARG A 11 -33.57 32.30 22.09
C ARG A 11 -34.17 30.92 22.41
N ASN A 12 -34.54 30.15 21.39
CA ASN A 12 -35.06 28.79 21.54
C ASN A 12 -33.99 27.80 22.01
N LEU A 13 -32.77 27.89 21.44
CA LEU A 13 -31.62 27.12 21.88
C LEU A 13 -31.28 27.35 23.35
N ILE A 14 -31.29 28.61 23.78
CA ILE A 14 -31.00 28.97 25.17
C ILE A 14 -32.13 28.54 26.11
N LYS A 15 -33.39 28.58 25.66
CA LYS A 15 -34.54 28.15 26.45
C LYS A 15 -34.56 26.65 26.73
N HIS A 16 -34.13 25.84 25.76
CA HIS A 16 -34.09 24.37 25.84
C HIS A 16 -32.64 23.84 25.86
N LYS A 17 -31.84 24.29 26.80
CA LYS A 17 -30.40 24.05 26.90
C LYS A 17 -30.00 22.57 26.79
N SER A 18 -30.67 21.70 27.57
CA SER A 18 -30.31 20.26 27.61
C SER A 18 -30.58 19.57 26.27
N PHE A 19 -31.73 19.86 25.67
CA PHE A 19 -32.07 19.29 24.37
C PHE A 19 -31.11 19.78 23.25
N SER A 20 -30.85 21.10 23.24
CA SER A 20 -29.92 21.70 22.29
C SER A 20 -28.51 21.18 22.46
N PHE A 21 -28.05 21.01 23.70
CA PHE A 21 -26.73 20.47 23.99
C PHE A 21 -26.57 19.03 23.47
N ILE A 22 -27.54 18.17 23.75
CA ILE A 22 -27.48 16.76 23.27
C ILE A 22 -27.43 16.69 21.73
N ASN A 23 -28.26 17.48 21.06
CA ASN A 23 -28.28 17.50 19.60
C ASN A 23 -26.98 18.05 18.98
N ILE A 24 -26.44 19.13 19.53
CA ILE A 24 -25.18 19.72 19.08
C ILE A 24 -24.04 18.73 19.33
N LEU A 25 -24.00 18.10 20.49
CA LEU A 25 -22.98 17.14 20.85
C LEU A 25 -23.07 15.90 19.96
N GLY A 26 -24.26 15.37 19.70
CA GLY A 26 -24.46 14.25 18.79
C GLY A 26 -24.02 14.58 17.36
N LEU A 27 -24.37 15.76 16.86
CA LEU A 27 -23.95 16.20 15.55
C LEU A 27 -22.43 16.40 15.47
N ALA A 28 -21.82 17.00 16.49
CA ALA A 28 -20.38 17.19 16.55
C ALA A 28 -19.62 15.87 16.56
N LEU A 29 -20.08 14.89 17.34
CA LEU A 29 -19.49 13.54 17.36
C LEU A 29 -19.62 12.84 16.00
N ALA A 30 -20.79 12.91 15.38
CA ALA A 30 -21.01 12.32 14.06
C ALA A 30 -20.11 12.95 12.99
N MET A 31 -20.02 14.29 12.96
CA MET A 31 -19.14 14.99 12.01
C MET A 31 -17.66 14.69 12.25
N SER A 32 -17.21 14.61 13.51
CA SER A 32 -15.82 14.28 13.82
C SER A 32 -15.46 12.86 13.40
N ALA A 33 -16.36 11.89 13.58
CA ALA A 33 -16.16 10.52 13.11
C ALA A 33 -16.08 10.44 11.59
N CYS A 34 -17.01 11.13 10.88
CA CYS A 34 -16.96 11.20 9.42
C CYS A 34 -15.65 11.81 8.90
N MET A 35 -15.20 12.91 9.55
CA MET A 35 -13.97 13.59 9.17
C MET A 35 -12.74 12.69 9.38
N ALA A 36 -12.70 11.95 10.48
CA ALA A 36 -11.63 11.00 10.75
C ALA A 36 -11.56 9.88 9.67
N ILE A 37 -12.72 9.35 9.28
CA ILE A 37 -12.80 8.33 8.22
C ILE A 37 -12.36 8.91 6.87
N ILE A 38 -12.80 10.12 6.53
CA ILE A 38 -12.40 10.79 5.28
C ILE A 38 -10.89 11.01 5.24
N MET A 39 -10.29 11.48 6.34
CA MET A 39 -8.85 11.68 6.45
C MET A 39 -8.10 10.35 6.26
N LEU A 40 -8.55 9.29 6.91
CA LEU A 40 -7.93 7.97 6.81
C LEU A 40 -8.01 7.41 5.38
N VAL A 41 -9.16 7.55 4.72
CA VAL A 41 -9.32 7.13 3.32
C VAL A 41 -8.46 7.98 2.37
N ALA A 42 -8.41 9.30 2.60
CA ALA A 42 -7.57 10.19 1.79
C ALA A 42 -6.09 9.83 1.91
N ASP A 43 -5.60 9.59 3.12
CA ASP A 43 -4.23 9.15 3.38
C ASP A 43 -3.91 7.82 2.69
N GLN A 44 -4.82 6.84 2.79
CA GLN A 44 -4.65 5.56 2.09
C GLN A 44 -4.64 5.69 0.57
N MET A 45 -5.40 6.62 0.00
CA MET A 45 -5.42 6.87 -1.46
C MET A 45 -4.17 7.60 -1.95
N GLU A 46 -3.42 8.23 -1.06
CA GLU A 46 -2.21 8.99 -1.38
C GLU A 46 -0.93 8.16 -1.23
N LEU A 47 -0.98 7.05 -0.48
CA LEU A 47 0.16 6.19 -0.17
C LEU A 47 0.96 5.74 -1.40
N ASP A 48 0.29 5.45 -2.53
CA ASP A 48 0.96 4.94 -3.74
C ASP A 48 1.18 6.02 -4.82
N ARG A 49 0.81 7.28 -4.54
CA ARG A 49 0.90 8.37 -5.54
C ARG A 49 2.27 9.01 -5.66
N PHE A 50 3.22 8.68 -4.78
CA PHE A 50 4.59 9.16 -4.91
C PHE A 50 5.27 8.66 -6.20
N ASN A 51 4.80 7.57 -6.76
CA ASN A 51 5.30 7.03 -8.01
C ASN A 51 4.60 7.72 -9.20
N THR A 52 5.34 8.40 -10.06
CA THR A 52 4.82 9.09 -11.25
C THR A 52 4.15 8.13 -12.24
N GLY A 53 4.54 6.86 -12.22
CA GLY A 53 3.98 5.77 -13.02
C GLY A 53 2.80 5.01 -12.39
N ALA A 54 2.31 5.41 -11.22
CA ALA A 54 1.32 4.63 -10.45
C ALA A 54 0.07 4.20 -11.25
N ASN A 55 -0.42 5.04 -12.15
CA ASN A 55 -1.59 4.73 -12.99
C ASN A 55 -1.34 3.65 -14.06
N ARG A 56 -0.08 3.25 -14.26
CA ARG A 56 0.34 2.26 -15.26
C ARG A 56 0.91 1.01 -14.62
N ILE A 57 1.01 0.98 -13.30
CA ILE A 57 1.50 -0.18 -12.55
C ILE A 57 0.31 -1.04 -12.14
N TYR A 58 0.35 -2.30 -12.51
CA TYR A 58 -0.68 -3.28 -12.21
C TYR A 58 -0.08 -4.47 -11.48
N ARG A 59 -0.77 -4.90 -10.45
CA ARG A 59 -0.46 -6.15 -9.77
C ARG A 59 -1.22 -7.29 -10.42
N ILE A 60 -0.52 -8.37 -10.68
CA ILE A 60 -1.13 -9.58 -11.22
C ILE A 60 -1.47 -10.52 -10.07
N ASN A 61 -2.74 -10.87 -9.96
CA ASN A 61 -3.24 -11.85 -9.01
C ASN A 61 -3.60 -13.14 -9.75
N THR A 62 -3.52 -14.26 -9.07
CA THR A 62 -3.93 -15.55 -9.62
C THR A 62 -5.28 -15.96 -9.03
N LEU A 63 -6.20 -16.31 -9.91
CA LEU A 63 -7.46 -16.97 -9.54
C LEU A 63 -7.33 -18.46 -9.87
N PRO A 64 -6.95 -19.31 -8.90
CA PRO A 64 -6.81 -20.74 -9.15
C PRO A 64 -8.16 -21.35 -9.47
N THR A 65 -8.17 -22.26 -10.43
CA THR A 65 -9.36 -23.00 -10.81
C THR A 65 -9.15 -24.47 -10.47
N PHE A 66 -10.02 -25.02 -9.66
CA PHE A 66 -9.99 -26.43 -9.26
C PHE A 66 -10.95 -27.24 -10.12
N TYR A 67 -10.50 -28.43 -10.53
CA TYR A 67 -11.30 -29.38 -11.28
C TYR A 67 -11.61 -30.58 -10.37
N ASP A 68 -12.88 -30.86 -10.19
CA ASP A 68 -13.35 -32.04 -9.47
C ASP A 68 -14.52 -32.70 -10.22
N ASN A 69 -14.38 -33.98 -10.53
CA ASN A 69 -15.41 -34.81 -11.21
C ASN A 69 -16.02 -34.13 -12.45
N GLY A 70 -15.20 -33.41 -13.24
CA GLY A 70 -15.67 -32.71 -14.44
C GLY A 70 -16.30 -31.34 -14.20
N ASN A 71 -16.41 -30.92 -12.95
CA ASN A 71 -16.87 -29.57 -12.60
C ASN A 71 -15.68 -28.66 -12.28
N THR A 72 -15.83 -27.39 -12.62
CA THR A 72 -14.82 -26.36 -12.42
C THR A 72 -15.26 -25.44 -11.27
N PHE A 73 -14.44 -25.30 -10.27
CA PHE A 73 -14.68 -24.42 -9.12
C PHE A 73 -13.63 -23.32 -9.07
N PRO A 74 -14.02 -22.04 -9.02
CA PRO A 74 -13.07 -20.96 -8.80
C PRO A 74 -12.55 -21.02 -7.36
N GLY A 75 -11.25 -20.93 -7.19
CA GLY A 75 -10.64 -20.78 -5.89
C GLY A 75 -10.66 -19.34 -5.39
N THR A 76 -10.01 -19.13 -4.27
CA THR A 76 -9.82 -17.78 -3.73
C THR A 76 -8.70 -17.07 -4.49
N GLU A 77 -8.92 -15.83 -4.86
CA GLU A 77 -7.90 -14.99 -5.47
C GLU A 77 -6.67 -14.86 -4.56
N THR A 78 -5.50 -15.09 -5.12
CA THR A 78 -4.23 -15.02 -4.41
C THR A 78 -3.31 -13.99 -5.04
N ALA A 79 -2.51 -13.36 -4.20
CA ALA A 79 -1.50 -12.38 -4.63
C ALA A 79 -0.22 -13.04 -5.17
N THR A 80 -0.18 -14.36 -5.20
CA THR A 80 0.98 -15.12 -5.68
C THR A 80 0.77 -15.58 -7.11
N THR A 81 1.82 -15.52 -7.90
CA THR A 81 1.86 -15.98 -9.29
C THR A 81 2.99 -16.98 -9.49
N THR A 82 2.99 -17.67 -10.61
CA THR A 82 4.08 -18.59 -10.97
C THR A 82 5.32 -17.82 -11.41
N LEU A 83 6.50 -18.31 -11.05
CA LEU A 83 7.79 -17.66 -11.38
C LEU A 83 7.99 -17.37 -12.88
N PRO A 84 7.63 -18.26 -13.83
CA PRO A 84 7.83 -18.02 -15.26
C PRO A 84 6.90 -16.96 -15.86
N LEU A 85 5.83 -16.56 -15.13
CA LEU A 85 4.81 -15.65 -15.68
C LEU A 85 5.40 -14.31 -16.14
N SER A 86 6.37 -13.78 -15.41
CA SER A 86 7.01 -12.50 -15.74
C SER A 86 7.69 -12.54 -17.12
N GLU A 87 8.41 -13.60 -17.41
CA GLU A 87 9.10 -13.79 -18.69
C GLU A 87 8.10 -14.06 -19.83
N GLU A 88 7.12 -14.89 -19.57
CA GLU A 88 6.05 -15.21 -20.53
C GLU A 88 5.29 -13.95 -20.96
N LEU A 89 4.96 -13.08 -20.02
CA LEU A 89 4.29 -11.82 -20.29
C LEU A 89 5.12 -10.88 -21.15
N LYS A 90 6.42 -10.76 -20.88
CA LYS A 90 7.32 -9.91 -21.66
C LYS A 90 7.49 -10.43 -23.11
N LEU A 91 7.52 -11.74 -23.29
CA LEU A 91 7.76 -12.37 -24.59
C LEU A 91 6.52 -12.43 -25.48
N ASN A 92 5.37 -12.73 -24.91
CA ASN A 92 4.17 -13.10 -25.67
C ASN A 92 3.07 -12.06 -25.67
N HIS A 93 3.19 -10.99 -24.87
CA HIS A 93 2.18 -9.95 -24.80
C HIS A 93 2.73 -8.57 -25.12
N THR A 94 2.00 -7.87 -26.00
CA THR A 94 2.30 -6.46 -26.35
C THR A 94 1.66 -5.51 -25.34
N GLY A 95 2.31 -4.36 -25.09
CA GLY A 95 1.82 -3.33 -24.17
C GLY A 95 2.32 -3.46 -22.75
N ILE A 96 3.14 -4.46 -22.46
CA ILE A 96 3.86 -4.59 -21.20
C ILE A 96 5.26 -4.02 -21.39
N GLU A 97 5.58 -2.93 -20.73
CA GLU A 97 6.90 -2.29 -20.81
C GLU A 97 7.91 -2.98 -19.91
N ASN A 98 7.47 -3.31 -18.69
CA ASN A 98 8.31 -3.98 -17.72
C ASN A 98 7.48 -4.88 -16.80
N SER A 99 8.10 -5.88 -16.22
CA SER A 99 7.49 -6.71 -15.17
C SER A 99 8.53 -7.09 -14.15
N VAL A 100 8.18 -7.01 -12.88
CA VAL A 100 9.05 -7.24 -11.74
C VAL A 100 8.43 -8.30 -10.84
N ARG A 101 9.23 -9.26 -10.45
CA ARG A 101 8.84 -10.25 -9.45
C ARG A 101 9.29 -9.76 -8.08
N LEU A 102 8.35 -9.77 -7.15
CA LEU A 102 8.61 -9.55 -5.74
C LEU A 102 8.26 -10.84 -4.99
N MET A 103 9.26 -11.47 -4.42
CA MET A 103 9.05 -12.66 -3.62
C MET A 103 9.29 -12.31 -2.15
N ARG A 104 8.35 -12.70 -1.29
CA ARG A 104 8.53 -12.56 0.14
C ARG A 104 9.74 -13.40 0.55
N GLY A 105 10.82 -12.72 0.93
CA GLY A 105 12.09 -13.35 1.13
C GLY A 105 12.23 -13.91 2.53
N PHE A 106 12.79 -13.13 3.38
CA PHE A 106 13.17 -13.55 4.72
C PHE A 106 12.48 -12.66 5.76
N GLY A 107 11.83 -13.32 6.71
CA GLY A 107 11.45 -12.68 7.96
C GLY A 107 12.39 -13.19 9.05
N ASN A 108 12.79 -12.32 9.97
CA ASN A 108 13.66 -12.65 11.08
C ASN A 108 15.05 -13.21 10.69
N ALA A 109 15.61 -12.73 9.58
CA ALA A 109 17.02 -12.96 9.28
C ALA A 109 17.90 -12.01 10.10
N TRP A 110 19.11 -12.42 10.31
CA TRP A 110 20.12 -11.62 11.03
C TRP A 110 21.23 -11.26 10.07
N LEU A 111 21.58 -9.98 10.05
CA LEU A 111 22.74 -9.51 9.33
C LEU A 111 23.92 -9.47 10.30
N GLU A 112 24.95 -10.26 10.02
CA GLU A 112 26.20 -10.26 10.76
C GLU A 112 27.19 -9.32 10.05
N LEU A 113 27.76 -8.38 10.79
CA LEU A 113 28.71 -7.42 10.25
C LEU A 113 30.16 -7.83 10.58
N GLU A 114 30.98 -7.98 9.53
CA GLU A 114 32.43 -8.08 9.74
C GLU A 114 33.02 -6.70 10.13
N PRO A 115 34.04 -6.63 10.97
CA PRO A 115 34.76 -7.73 11.62
C PRO A 115 34.16 -8.17 12.97
N ASN A 116 33.03 -7.66 13.37
CA ASN A 116 32.47 -7.86 14.69
C ASN A 116 31.16 -8.68 14.59
N TYR A 117 31.29 -10.01 14.54
CA TYR A 117 30.19 -10.96 14.47
C TYR A 117 29.20 -10.92 15.66
N ASP A 118 29.52 -10.13 16.70
CA ASP A 118 28.64 -9.96 17.87
C ASP A 118 27.49 -8.98 17.60
N VAL A 119 27.52 -8.27 16.47
CA VAL A 119 26.46 -7.31 16.10
C VAL A 119 25.50 -7.98 15.14
N ASN A 120 24.37 -8.43 15.66
CA ASN A 120 23.29 -9.03 14.91
C ASN A 120 22.17 -8.02 14.71
N ILE A 121 21.93 -7.61 13.47
CA ILE A 121 20.83 -6.70 13.11
C ILE A 121 19.69 -7.53 12.54
N PRO A 122 18.49 -7.50 13.17
CA PRO A 122 17.34 -8.19 12.62
C PRO A 122 16.89 -7.48 11.33
N VAL A 123 16.78 -8.23 10.25
CA VAL A 123 16.35 -7.71 8.97
C VAL A 123 15.20 -8.54 8.42
N SER A 124 14.28 -7.86 7.75
CA SER A 124 13.23 -8.50 6.96
C SER A 124 13.25 -7.87 5.58
N GLY A 125 12.99 -8.66 4.56
CA GLY A 125 13.07 -8.13 3.21
C GLY A 125 12.37 -9.00 2.18
N PHE A 126 12.49 -8.55 0.94
CA PHE A 126 11.96 -9.21 -0.24
C PHE A 126 13.10 -9.55 -1.18
N PHE A 127 12.97 -10.63 -1.91
CA PHE A 127 13.75 -10.83 -3.13
C PHE A 127 13.04 -10.09 -4.26
N ALA A 128 13.80 -9.33 -5.04
CA ALA A 128 13.27 -8.53 -6.14
C ALA A 128 14.15 -8.67 -7.38
N ASP A 129 13.53 -8.57 -8.54
CA ASP A 129 14.27 -8.39 -9.79
C ASP A 129 14.91 -6.99 -9.82
N PRO A 130 16.06 -6.79 -10.52
CA PRO A 130 16.76 -5.51 -10.58
C PRO A 130 15.88 -4.35 -11.09
N GLU A 131 14.93 -4.64 -11.97
CA GLU A 131 14.00 -3.68 -12.57
C GLU A 131 13.03 -3.05 -11.57
N VAL A 132 13.08 -3.45 -10.29
CA VAL A 132 12.27 -2.87 -9.21
C VAL A 132 12.52 -1.38 -9.05
N PHE A 133 13.76 -0.93 -9.26
CA PHE A 133 14.12 0.48 -9.15
C PHE A 133 13.51 1.31 -10.28
N ASP A 134 13.50 0.79 -11.50
CA ASP A 134 12.92 1.46 -12.66
C ASP A 134 11.38 1.51 -12.56
N LEU A 135 10.76 0.41 -12.10
CA LEU A 135 9.31 0.32 -12.00
C LEU A 135 8.75 1.23 -10.92
N PHE A 136 9.35 1.22 -9.72
CA PHE A 136 8.90 2.00 -8.58
C PHE A 136 9.63 3.32 -8.40
N GLN A 137 10.61 3.62 -9.26
CA GLN A 137 11.39 4.85 -9.25
C GLN A 137 12.05 5.13 -7.88
N TYR A 138 12.54 4.06 -7.24
CA TYR A 138 13.27 4.21 -5.99
C TYR A 138 14.65 4.81 -6.25
N GLU A 139 14.96 5.86 -5.51
CA GLU A 139 16.28 6.48 -5.52
C GLU A 139 17.18 5.84 -4.48
N LEU A 140 18.42 5.56 -4.85
CA LEU A 140 19.45 5.11 -3.91
C LEU A 140 20.22 6.32 -3.39
N GLU A 141 20.40 6.41 -2.08
CA GLU A 141 21.26 7.43 -1.48
C GLU A 141 22.75 7.15 -1.82
N PHE A 142 23.10 5.87 -1.88
CA PHE A 142 24.43 5.39 -2.26
C PHE A 142 24.30 4.19 -3.20
N GLY A 143 25.15 4.15 -4.23
CA GLY A 143 25.19 3.07 -5.19
C GLY A 143 24.54 3.44 -6.53
N ASP A 144 24.43 2.44 -7.40
CA ASP A 144 23.85 2.58 -8.73
C ASP A 144 22.63 1.65 -8.84
N THR A 145 21.47 2.22 -9.16
CA THR A 145 20.21 1.47 -9.30
C THR A 145 20.30 0.39 -10.37
N GLN A 146 21.09 0.61 -11.43
CA GLN A 146 21.23 -0.35 -12.52
C GLN A 146 22.10 -1.56 -12.15
N GLN A 147 22.93 -1.45 -11.13
CA GLN A 147 23.85 -2.51 -10.70
C GLN A 147 23.48 -3.15 -9.36
N ALA A 148 22.62 -2.50 -8.59
CA ALA A 148 22.39 -2.81 -7.18
C ALA A 148 21.93 -4.25 -6.90
N LEU A 149 21.14 -4.87 -7.78
CA LEU A 149 20.63 -6.25 -7.61
C LEU A 149 21.04 -7.22 -8.73
N LEU A 150 21.99 -6.82 -9.59
CA LEU A 150 22.46 -7.69 -10.68
C LEU A 150 23.40 -8.80 -10.21
N ALA A 151 24.26 -8.48 -9.24
CA ALA A 151 25.22 -9.46 -8.75
C ALA A 151 24.55 -10.43 -7.75
N PRO A 152 24.90 -11.72 -7.79
CA PRO A 152 24.49 -12.65 -6.73
C PRO A 152 24.93 -12.13 -5.35
N TYR A 153 24.09 -12.35 -4.34
CA TYR A 153 24.35 -11.94 -2.95
C TYR A 153 24.41 -10.41 -2.74
N SER A 154 23.88 -9.63 -3.67
CA SER A 154 23.72 -8.19 -3.45
C SER A 154 22.47 -7.90 -2.61
N VAL A 155 22.55 -6.87 -1.78
CA VAL A 155 21.46 -6.43 -0.93
C VAL A 155 21.36 -4.92 -0.96
N VAL A 156 20.14 -4.41 -0.92
CA VAL A 156 19.85 -2.98 -0.74
C VAL A 156 19.14 -2.83 0.59
N ILE A 157 19.60 -1.90 1.40
CA ILE A 157 19.11 -1.67 2.76
C ILE A 157 18.44 -0.31 2.81
N THR A 158 17.27 -0.25 3.42
CA THR A 158 16.60 1.03 3.68
C THR A 158 17.29 1.77 4.82
N LYS A 159 17.39 3.09 4.69
CA LYS A 159 17.84 3.95 5.78
C LYS A 159 16.67 4.06 6.78
N ALA A 160 16.94 3.73 8.03
CA ALA A 160 16.00 3.89 9.15
C ALA A 160 15.94 5.34 9.64
#